data_353b93a7c6728998886b5308b2727e47
#
_entry.id   353b93a7c6728998886b5308b2727e47
#
_cell.length_a   1.000
_cell.length_b   1.000
_cell.length_c   1.000
_cell.angle_alpha   90.00
_cell.angle_beta   90.00
_cell.angle_gamma   90.00
#
_symmetry.space_group_name_H-M   'P 1'
#
loop_
_entity.id
_entity.type
_entity.pdbx_description
1 polymer ?
#
loop_
_entity_poly.entity_id
_entity_poly.type
_entity_poly.pdbx_seq_one_letter_code
_entity_poly.pdbx_strand_id
1 'polypeptide(L)'
;MKNFESRVAVITGGASGIGLGMARAFAKRQMKLVIADLDQDAMSAAAAEFRGLNIDVVTKLCDVSRLEDVEALADFTRETYGAVHVLCNNAGVGIPTPTHKMKLQDWKWIIDVDLWGPIYGVQTFLPLIEQQEEGHINSTSSMAGLIAGRKMGAYNVAKHGVVALMA
;
A
#
# COMPACT_ATOMS: atom_id res chain seq x y z
N MET A 1 1.86 17.36 6.03
CA MET A 1 0.73 17.84 5.22
C MET A 1 -0.28 18.52 6.13
N LYS A 2 -0.64 19.78 5.84
CA LYS A 2 -1.53 20.61 6.69
C LYS A 2 -2.98 20.57 6.22
N ASN A 3 -3.21 20.48 4.92
CA ASN A 3 -4.54 20.35 4.33
C ASN A 3 -4.70 18.98 3.67
N PHE A 4 -5.78 18.28 3.95
CA PHE A 4 -6.11 16.97 3.40
C PHE A 4 -7.26 17.02 2.40
N GLU A 5 -8.15 18.02 2.50
CA GLU A 5 -9.34 18.13 1.68
C GLU A 5 -9.00 18.14 0.19
N SER A 6 -9.70 17.33 -0.59
CA SER A 6 -9.51 17.14 -2.03
C SER A 6 -8.13 16.58 -2.46
N ARG A 7 -7.22 16.27 -1.52
CA ARG A 7 -5.95 15.62 -1.83
C ARG A 7 -6.17 14.13 -2.14
N VAL A 8 -5.28 13.54 -2.92
CA VAL A 8 -5.40 12.16 -3.41
C VAL A 8 -4.53 11.23 -2.57
N ALA A 9 -5.15 10.18 -2.02
CA ALA A 9 -4.47 9.11 -1.31
C ALA A 9 -4.60 7.79 -2.07
N VAL A 10 -3.48 7.14 -2.30
CA VAL A 10 -3.38 5.79 -2.88
C VAL A 10 -3.04 4.81 -1.75
N ILE A 11 -3.82 3.74 -1.61
CA ILE A 11 -3.63 2.74 -0.56
C ILE A 11 -3.56 1.34 -1.18
N THR A 12 -2.41 0.68 -1.11
CA THR A 12 -2.28 -0.73 -1.51
C THR A 12 -2.74 -1.65 -0.38
N GLY A 13 -3.38 -2.77 -0.71
CA GLY A 13 -4.08 -3.59 0.29
C GLY A 13 -5.20 -2.80 0.99
N GLY A 14 -5.83 -1.88 0.23
CA GLY A 14 -6.75 -0.88 0.77
C GLY A 14 -8.19 -1.36 0.95
N ALA A 15 -8.52 -2.56 0.48
CA ALA A 15 -9.88 -3.10 0.53
C ALA A 15 -10.23 -3.78 1.86
N SER A 16 -9.23 -4.04 2.73
CA SER A 16 -9.45 -4.75 3.99
C SER A 16 -8.51 -4.28 5.11
N GLY A 17 -8.74 -4.76 6.32
CA GLY A 17 -7.84 -4.63 7.47
C GLY A 17 -7.35 -3.21 7.73
N ILE A 18 -6.02 -3.07 7.89
CA ILE A 18 -5.35 -1.79 8.20
C ILE A 18 -5.51 -0.80 7.03
N GLY A 19 -5.36 -1.27 5.79
CA GLY A 19 -5.51 -0.43 4.59
C GLY A 19 -6.90 0.21 4.50
N LEU A 20 -7.95 -0.55 4.74
CA LEU A 20 -9.32 -0.02 4.79
C LEU A 20 -9.50 0.95 5.97
N GLY A 21 -8.86 0.67 7.11
CA GLY A 21 -8.82 1.60 8.24
C GLY A 21 -8.16 2.94 7.89
N MET A 22 -7.05 2.92 7.13
CA MET A 22 -6.41 4.14 6.60
C MET A 22 -7.33 4.87 5.63
N ALA A 23 -7.96 4.15 4.69
CA ALA A 23 -8.92 4.73 3.75
C ALA A 23 -10.07 5.45 4.47
N ARG A 24 -10.64 4.84 5.53
CA ARG A 24 -11.67 5.48 6.38
C ARG A 24 -11.16 6.72 7.09
N ALA A 25 -9.90 6.72 7.55
CA ALA A 25 -9.30 7.90 8.18
C ALA A 25 -9.11 9.05 7.19
N PHE A 26 -8.69 8.77 5.97
CA PHE A 26 -8.58 9.76 4.89
C PHE A 26 -9.94 10.24 4.39
N ALA A 27 -10.93 9.36 4.30
CA ALA A 27 -12.31 9.73 3.97
C ALA A 27 -12.88 10.79 4.94
N LYS A 28 -12.66 10.62 6.24
CA LYS A 28 -13.05 11.62 7.26
C LYS A 28 -12.39 12.98 7.05
N ARG A 29 -11.31 13.05 6.30
CA ARG A 29 -10.59 14.28 5.92
C ARG A 29 -10.94 14.77 4.52
N GLN A 30 -11.99 14.19 3.90
CA GLN A 30 -12.45 14.55 2.56
C GLN A 30 -11.38 14.39 1.48
N MET A 31 -10.49 13.40 1.62
CA MET A 31 -9.55 13.03 0.58
C MET A 31 -10.23 12.21 -0.51
N LYS A 32 -9.72 12.32 -1.74
CA LYS A 32 -10.02 11.41 -2.83
C LYS A 32 -9.23 10.13 -2.64
N LEU A 33 -9.86 8.97 -2.85
CA LEU A 33 -9.26 7.67 -2.55
C LEU A 33 -9.02 6.84 -3.80
N VAL A 34 -7.85 6.24 -3.89
CA VAL A 34 -7.54 5.15 -4.81
C VAL A 34 -7.24 3.91 -3.97
N ILE A 35 -8.12 2.94 -4.03
CA ILE A 35 -7.99 1.67 -3.33
C ILE A 35 -7.44 0.64 -4.30
N ALA A 36 -6.25 0.14 -4.04
CA ALA A 36 -5.61 -0.91 -4.82
C ALA A 36 -5.55 -2.21 -4.01
N ASP A 37 -6.02 -3.31 -4.59
CA ASP A 37 -6.06 -4.61 -3.94
C ASP A 37 -6.10 -5.72 -5.01
N LEU A 38 -5.95 -6.99 -4.60
CA LEU A 38 -6.19 -8.17 -5.42
C LEU A 38 -7.63 -8.68 -5.31
N ASP A 39 -8.34 -8.36 -4.24
CA ASP A 39 -9.70 -8.81 -3.97
C ASP A 39 -10.72 -7.83 -4.55
N GLN A 40 -11.29 -8.19 -5.71
CA GLN A 40 -12.26 -7.37 -6.42
C GLN A 40 -13.57 -7.19 -5.65
N ASP A 41 -14.01 -8.22 -4.93
CA ASP A 41 -15.27 -8.17 -4.16
C ASP A 41 -15.10 -7.26 -2.95
N ALA A 42 -13.98 -7.37 -2.23
CA ALA A 42 -13.64 -6.48 -1.14
C ALA A 42 -13.47 -5.02 -1.62
N MET A 43 -12.83 -4.78 -2.77
CA MET A 43 -12.73 -3.45 -3.37
C MET A 43 -14.10 -2.87 -3.72
N SER A 44 -14.99 -3.70 -4.27
CA SER A 44 -16.35 -3.27 -4.63
C SER A 44 -17.16 -2.87 -3.39
N ALA A 45 -17.05 -3.65 -2.32
CA ALA A 45 -17.69 -3.35 -1.04
C ALA A 45 -17.14 -2.07 -0.41
N ALA A 46 -15.81 -1.90 -0.39
CA ALA A 46 -15.17 -0.69 0.12
C ALA A 46 -15.57 0.56 -0.68
N ALA A 47 -15.61 0.46 -2.01
CA ALA A 47 -16.05 1.57 -2.86
C ALA A 47 -17.51 1.94 -2.61
N ALA A 48 -18.40 0.97 -2.42
CA ALA A 48 -19.80 1.21 -2.08
C ALA A 48 -19.95 1.94 -0.73
N GLU A 49 -19.16 1.54 0.29
CA GLU A 49 -19.11 2.22 1.59
C GLU A 49 -18.77 3.71 1.43
N PHE A 50 -17.68 4.01 0.72
CA PHE A 50 -17.20 5.40 0.59
C PHE A 50 -18.10 6.27 -0.29
N ARG A 51 -18.69 5.71 -1.38
CA ARG A 51 -19.67 6.42 -2.19
C ARG A 51 -20.93 6.75 -1.40
N GLY A 52 -21.37 5.84 -0.52
CA GLY A 52 -22.47 6.11 0.42
C GLY A 52 -22.20 7.25 1.40
N LEU A 53 -20.94 7.61 1.61
CA LEU A 53 -20.48 8.76 2.41
C LEU A 53 -20.16 9.99 1.57
N ASN A 54 -20.49 10.02 0.28
CA ASN A 54 -20.14 11.05 -0.70
C ASN A 54 -18.62 11.31 -0.82
N ILE A 55 -17.81 10.26 -0.64
CA ILE A 55 -16.35 10.32 -0.84
C ILE A 55 -16.04 9.88 -2.27
N ASP A 56 -15.21 10.67 -2.94
CA ASP A 56 -14.70 10.36 -4.27
C ASP A 56 -13.69 9.21 -4.16
N VAL A 57 -14.06 8.04 -4.70
CA VAL A 57 -13.28 6.80 -4.59
C VAL A 57 -13.27 6.04 -5.90
N VAL A 58 -12.08 5.59 -6.28
CA VAL A 58 -11.87 4.65 -7.37
C VAL A 58 -11.08 3.43 -6.88
N THR A 59 -11.21 2.33 -7.60
CA THR A 59 -10.50 1.08 -7.28
C THR A 59 -9.67 0.62 -8.46
N LYS A 60 -8.56 -0.03 -8.20
CA LYS A 60 -7.67 -0.59 -9.22
C LYS A 60 -7.14 -1.95 -8.77
N LEU A 61 -7.35 -2.98 -9.58
CA LEU A 61 -6.68 -4.27 -9.38
C LEU A 61 -5.17 -4.06 -9.51
N CYS A 62 -4.40 -4.51 -8.52
CA CYS A 62 -2.96 -4.31 -8.49
C CYS A 62 -2.28 -5.40 -7.64
N ASP A 63 -1.43 -6.18 -8.26
CA ASP A 63 -0.47 -7.05 -7.56
C ASP A 63 0.82 -6.26 -7.31
N VAL A 64 1.04 -5.86 -6.07
CA VAL A 64 2.22 -5.06 -5.69
C VAL A 64 3.55 -5.80 -5.88
N SER A 65 3.54 -7.12 -6.04
CA SER A 65 4.74 -7.90 -6.36
C SER A 65 5.21 -7.72 -7.81
N ARG A 66 4.43 -7.02 -8.64
CA ARG A 66 4.70 -6.78 -10.06
C ARG A 66 4.86 -5.28 -10.32
N LEU A 67 6.03 -4.90 -10.81
CA LEU A 67 6.32 -3.48 -11.11
C LEU A 67 5.31 -2.89 -12.09
N GLU A 68 4.94 -3.65 -13.12
CA GLU A 68 4.02 -3.20 -14.16
C GLU A 68 2.64 -2.84 -13.60
N ASP A 69 2.16 -3.57 -12.59
CA ASP A 69 0.88 -3.28 -11.95
C ASP A 69 0.96 -2.02 -11.09
N VAL A 70 2.10 -1.79 -10.42
CA VAL A 70 2.35 -0.58 -9.63
C VAL A 70 2.48 0.66 -10.53
N GLU A 71 3.16 0.54 -11.66
CA GLU A 71 3.24 1.59 -12.69
C GLU A 71 1.84 1.90 -13.27
N ALA A 72 1.07 0.86 -13.61
CA ALA A 72 -0.31 1.02 -14.10
C ALA A 72 -1.24 1.65 -13.04
N LEU A 73 -1.00 1.42 -11.74
CA LEU A 73 -1.73 2.07 -10.65
C LEU A 73 -1.39 3.57 -10.58
N ALA A 74 -0.13 3.93 -10.76
CA ALA A 74 0.30 5.32 -10.75
C ALA A 74 -0.27 6.10 -11.94
N ASP A 75 -0.21 5.52 -13.15
CA ASP A 75 -0.79 6.11 -14.35
C ASP A 75 -2.31 6.28 -14.21
N PHE A 76 -3.01 5.24 -13.78
CA PHE A 76 -4.45 5.30 -13.51
C PHE A 76 -4.81 6.41 -12.52
N THR A 77 -4.02 6.57 -11.45
CA THR A 77 -4.25 7.61 -10.46
C THR A 77 -4.06 9.00 -11.05
N ARG A 78 -2.99 9.19 -11.82
CA ARG A 78 -2.68 10.45 -12.50
C ARG A 78 -3.74 10.81 -13.54
N GLU A 79 -4.20 9.86 -14.34
CA GLU A 79 -5.26 10.06 -15.34
C GLU A 79 -6.61 10.41 -14.69
N THR A 80 -6.93 9.78 -13.54
CA THR A 80 -8.21 9.99 -12.86
C THR A 80 -8.25 11.31 -12.09
N TYR A 81 -7.19 11.64 -11.37
CA TYR A 81 -7.19 12.74 -10.41
C TYR A 81 -6.17 13.85 -10.70
N GLY A 82 -5.28 13.67 -11.66
CA GLY A 82 -4.26 14.64 -12.04
C GLY A 82 -3.08 14.76 -11.06
N ALA A 83 -3.16 14.16 -9.88
CA ALA A 83 -2.15 14.30 -8.83
C ALA A 83 -2.13 13.09 -7.89
N VAL A 84 -1.00 12.92 -7.18
CA VAL A 84 -0.87 12.01 -6.04
C VAL A 84 -0.24 12.77 -4.87
N HIS A 85 -0.86 12.73 -3.70
CA HIS A 85 -0.35 13.43 -2.51
C HIS A 85 0.10 12.46 -1.42
N VAL A 86 -0.57 11.33 -1.28
CA VAL A 86 -0.24 10.31 -0.28
C VAL A 86 -0.18 8.94 -0.93
N LEU A 87 0.90 8.21 -0.67
CA LEU A 87 1.00 6.78 -0.92
C LEU A 87 1.08 6.02 0.41
N CYS A 88 0.22 5.01 0.56
CA CYS A 88 0.33 4.03 1.63
C CYS A 88 0.70 2.66 1.04
N ASN A 89 1.96 2.30 1.08
CA ASN A 89 2.43 0.93 0.81
C ASN A 89 2.03 0.07 2.02
N ASN A 90 0.84 -0.52 1.94
CA ASN A 90 0.27 -1.26 3.06
C ASN A 90 -0.01 -2.73 2.74
N ALA A 91 -0.15 -3.11 1.47
CA ALA A 91 -0.27 -4.52 1.09
C ALA A 91 0.84 -5.35 1.74
N GLY A 92 0.49 -6.49 2.28
CA GLY A 92 1.44 -7.36 2.96
C GLY A 92 0.85 -8.73 3.28
N VAL A 93 1.74 -9.71 3.36
CA VAL A 93 1.40 -11.12 3.59
C VAL A 93 2.37 -11.74 4.59
N GLY A 94 1.99 -12.86 5.19
CA GLY A 94 2.89 -13.55 6.11
C GLY A 94 2.46 -14.99 6.39
N ILE A 95 3.44 -15.87 6.52
CA ILE A 95 3.25 -17.28 6.91
C ILE A 95 4.14 -17.56 8.13
N PRO A 96 3.56 -17.88 9.29
CA PRO A 96 4.33 -18.22 10.49
C PRO A 96 4.90 -19.65 10.37
N THR A 97 6.10 -19.74 9.80
CA THR A 97 6.79 -21.02 9.58
C THR A 97 8.24 -20.93 10.05
N PRO A 98 8.79 -21.98 10.73
CA PRO A 98 10.21 -22.03 11.06
C PRO A 98 11.06 -21.84 9.81
N THR A 99 12.07 -20.99 9.86
CA THR A 99 12.89 -20.56 8.72
C THR A 99 13.44 -21.74 7.89
N HIS A 100 13.92 -22.81 8.56
CA HIS A 100 14.46 -23.99 7.88
C HIS A 100 13.39 -24.92 7.25
N LYS A 101 12.11 -24.69 7.52
CA LYS A 101 10.97 -25.44 6.95
C LYS A 101 10.19 -24.63 5.91
N MET A 102 10.46 -23.33 5.80
CA MET A 102 9.77 -22.46 4.84
C MET A 102 10.25 -22.81 3.42
N LYS A 103 9.33 -23.01 2.50
CA LYS A 103 9.64 -23.28 1.09
C LYS A 103 10.19 -22.03 0.43
N LEU A 104 11.09 -22.21 -0.55
CA LEU A 104 11.66 -21.07 -1.28
C LEU A 104 10.60 -20.24 -2.02
N GLN A 105 9.53 -20.87 -2.48
CA GLN A 105 8.40 -20.15 -3.09
C GLN A 105 7.69 -19.21 -2.11
N ASP A 106 7.54 -19.61 -0.83
CA ASP A 106 6.92 -18.82 0.20
C ASP A 106 7.84 -17.65 0.61
N TRP A 107 9.16 -17.91 0.66
CA TRP A 107 10.17 -16.87 0.82
C TRP A 107 10.06 -15.82 -0.28
N LYS A 108 10.06 -16.27 -1.54
CA LYS A 108 9.97 -15.38 -2.69
C LYS A 108 8.69 -14.56 -2.63
N TRP A 109 7.54 -15.19 -2.41
CA TRP A 109 6.26 -14.51 -2.33
C TRP A 109 6.21 -13.42 -1.25
N ILE A 110 6.68 -13.72 -0.03
CA ILE A 110 6.72 -12.74 1.07
C ILE A 110 7.66 -11.58 0.73
N ILE A 111 8.84 -11.85 0.19
CA ILE A 111 9.80 -10.79 -0.17
C ILE A 111 9.26 -9.95 -1.33
N ASP A 112 8.66 -10.56 -2.34
CA ASP A 112 8.10 -9.85 -3.49
C ASP A 112 6.97 -8.89 -3.06
N VAL A 113 6.05 -9.34 -2.21
CA VAL A 113 4.94 -8.50 -1.74
C VAL A 113 5.38 -7.49 -0.68
N ASP A 114 6.08 -7.94 0.38
CA ASP A 114 6.30 -7.14 1.58
C ASP A 114 7.55 -6.24 1.52
N LEU A 115 8.44 -6.46 0.55
CA LEU A 115 9.65 -5.65 0.36
C LEU A 115 9.72 -5.03 -1.03
N TRP A 116 9.64 -5.84 -2.10
CA TRP A 116 9.67 -5.28 -3.45
C TRP A 116 8.45 -4.41 -3.73
N GLY A 117 7.26 -4.76 -3.24
CA GLY A 117 6.07 -3.92 -3.36
C GLY A 117 6.29 -2.49 -2.84
N PRO A 118 6.72 -2.28 -1.58
CA PRO A 118 7.10 -0.96 -1.08
C PRO A 118 8.22 -0.27 -1.87
N ILE A 119 9.24 -1.01 -2.36
CA ILE A 119 10.31 -0.46 -3.20
C ILE A 119 9.73 0.08 -4.50
N TYR A 120 8.91 -0.71 -5.21
CA TYR A 120 8.23 -0.28 -6.43
C TYR A 120 7.33 0.93 -6.18
N GLY A 121 6.56 0.89 -5.07
CA GLY A 121 5.71 2.01 -4.68
C GLY A 121 6.50 3.31 -4.48
N VAL A 122 7.60 3.28 -3.72
CA VAL A 122 8.45 4.46 -3.53
C VAL A 122 9.03 4.92 -4.86
N GLN A 123 9.62 4.01 -5.64
CA GLN A 123 10.27 4.34 -6.91
C GLN A 123 9.31 4.97 -7.93
N THR A 124 8.09 4.45 -8.01
CA THR A 124 7.08 4.88 -9.00
C THR A 124 6.36 6.15 -8.55
N PHE A 125 5.98 6.24 -7.28
CA PHE A 125 5.12 7.34 -6.81
C PHE A 125 5.89 8.55 -6.28
N LEU A 126 7.11 8.40 -5.78
CA LEU A 126 7.88 9.53 -5.25
C LEU A 126 8.02 10.67 -6.26
N PRO A 127 8.38 10.42 -7.55
CA PRO A 127 8.48 11.50 -8.53
C PRO A 127 7.15 12.23 -8.78
N LEU A 128 6.01 11.57 -8.62
CA LEU A 128 4.68 12.18 -8.77
C LEU A 128 4.31 13.03 -7.54
N ILE A 129 4.69 12.56 -6.36
CA ILE A 129 4.44 13.24 -5.09
C ILE A 129 5.33 14.47 -4.96
N GLU A 130 6.58 14.43 -5.43
CA GLU A 130 7.50 15.57 -5.43
C GLU A 130 7.06 16.73 -6.32
N GLN A 131 6.16 16.48 -7.27
CA GLN A 131 5.53 17.54 -8.08
C GLN A 131 4.46 18.34 -7.31
N GLN A 132 4.09 17.90 -6.12
CA GLN A 132 3.09 18.55 -5.29
C GLN A 132 3.76 19.44 -4.24
N GLU A 133 3.08 20.49 -3.79
CA GLU A 133 3.58 21.35 -2.70
C GLU A 133 3.76 20.60 -1.37
N GLU A 134 2.89 19.63 -1.12
CA GLU A 134 2.91 18.76 0.06
C GLU A 134 2.58 17.32 -0.32
N GLY A 135 3.35 16.37 0.18
CA GLY A 135 3.08 14.96 -0.03
C GLY A 135 3.66 14.07 1.06
N HIS A 136 3.28 12.81 1.05
CA HIS A 136 3.75 11.86 2.04
C HIS A 136 3.75 10.44 1.51
N ILE A 137 4.80 9.68 1.81
CA ILE A 137 4.85 8.23 1.59
C ILE A 137 4.89 7.54 2.96
N ASN A 138 3.99 6.60 3.15
CA ASN A 138 3.99 5.70 4.29
C ASN A 138 4.20 4.26 3.81
N SER A 139 5.03 3.49 4.51
CA SER A 139 5.17 2.05 4.28
C SER A 139 4.93 1.28 5.58
N THR A 140 3.95 0.39 5.55
CA THR A 140 3.56 -0.40 6.72
C THR A 140 4.63 -1.44 7.03
N SER A 141 5.42 -1.17 8.07
CA SER A 141 6.33 -2.14 8.65
C SER A 141 5.62 -2.97 9.74
N SER A 142 6.34 -3.43 10.72
CA SER A 142 5.86 -4.28 11.83
C SER A 142 6.82 -4.18 13.00
N MET A 143 6.41 -4.66 14.18
CA MET A 143 7.35 -5.03 15.24
C MET A 143 8.45 -5.97 14.73
N ALA A 144 8.11 -6.83 13.77
CA ALA A 144 9.06 -7.71 13.09
C ALA A 144 10.10 -6.98 12.20
N GLY A 145 9.96 -5.69 11.99
CA GLY A 145 10.96 -4.83 11.35
C GLY A 145 11.94 -4.19 12.32
N LEU A 146 11.69 -4.31 13.64
CA LEU A 146 12.54 -3.78 14.71
C LEU A 146 13.15 -4.91 15.55
N ILE A 147 12.40 -5.98 15.77
CA ILE A 147 12.81 -7.13 16.58
C ILE A 147 12.45 -8.41 15.82
N ALA A 148 13.45 -9.24 15.50
CA ALA A 148 13.23 -10.47 14.76
C ALA A 148 12.45 -11.51 15.59
N GLY A 149 11.23 -11.81 15.16
CA GLY A 149 10.38 -12.85 15.76
C GLY A 149 10.76 -14.26 15.31
N ARG A 150 10.55 -15.24 16.18
CA ARG A 150 10.75 -16.66 15.82
C ARG A 150 9.67 -17.09 14.81
N LYS A 151 10.01 -18.03 13.91
CA LYS A 151 9.10 -18.57 12.88
C LYS A 151 8.59 -17.55 11.85
N MET A 152 9.30 -16.47 11.63
CA MET A 152 8.91 -15.39 10.72
C MET A 152 10.07 -14.94 9.83
N GLY A 153 10.96 -15.85 9.41
CA GLY A 153 12.20 -15.52 8.72
C GLY A 153 12.05 -14.53 7.56
N ALA A 154 11.29 -14.90 6.53
CA ALA A 154 11.08 -14.03 5.35
C ALA A 154 10.38 -12.71 5.73
N TYR A 155 9.37 -12.77 6.59
CA TYR A 155 8.64 -11.59 7.06
C TYR A 155 9.54 -10.63 7.87
N ASN A 156 10.39 -11.16 8.77
CA ASN A 156 11.37 -10.33 9.48
C ASN A 156 12.31 -9.63 8.50
N VAL A 157 12.86 -10.36 7.51
CA VAL A 157 13.75 -9.79 6.50
C VAL A 157 13.05 -8.67 5.73
N ALA A 158 11.84 -8.94 5.24
CA ALA A 158 11.07 -7.95 4.49
C ALA A 158 10.79 -6.69 5.34
N LYS A 159 10.29 -6.85 6.57
CA LYS A 159 9.88 -5.72 7.41
C LYS A 159 11.08 -4.92 7.97
N HIS A 160 12.24 -5.53 8.21
CA HIS A 160 13.49 -4.80 8.45
C HIS A 160 13.93 -4.03 7.18
N GLY A 161 13.79 -4.63 6.00
CA GLY A 161 14.04 -3.95 4.73
C GLY A 161 13.15 -2.73 4.53
N VAL A 162 11.87 -2.81 4.89
CA VAL A 162 10.94 -1.65 4.85
C VAL A 162 11.40 -0.54 5.81
N VAL A 163 11.85 -0.87 7.02
CA VAL A 163 12.39 0.15 7.95
C VAL A 163 13.61 0.84 7.34
N ALA A 164 14.53 0.07 6.75
CA ALA A 164 15.72 0.62 6.10
C ALA A 164 15.39 1.46 4.85
N LEU A 165 14.36 1.06 4.07
CA LEU A 165 13.90 1.81 2.89
C LEU A 165 13.38 3.19 3.26
N MET A 166 12.74 3.33 4.43
CA MET A 166 12.04 4.55 4.85
C MET A 166 12.86 5.41 5.83
N ALA A 167 14.09 5.00 6.14
CA ALA A 167 15.03 5.78 6.96
C ALA A 167 15.71 6.87 6.12
#